data_df76346e715bcf12b358609b7a57687d
#
_entry.id   df76346e715bcf12b358609b7a57687d
#
_cell.length_a   1.000
_cell.length_b   1.000
_cell.length_c   1.000
_cell.angle_alpha   90.00
_cell.angle_beta   90.00
_cell.angle_gamma   90.00
#
_symmetry.space_group_name_H-M   'P 1'
#
loop_
_entity.id
_entity.type
_entity.pdbx_description
1 polymer ?
#
loop_
_entity_poly.entity_id
_entity_poly.type
_entity_poly.pdbx_seq_one_letter_code
_entity_poly.pdbx_strand_id
1 'polypeptide(L)'
;MCKNRACLAPEPCPNLDADHTDYMLLLRKLREIPKVKKVFIRSGIRFDYLMKDPSGEFFTDLVQHHISGQLKVAPEHCVAHTLDYMGKPHIEVYEKFKGKYERLNQKYGKEQYLVPYLMSSHPGCTLDDAVRLAEWINRTGRQPEQVQDFYPTPGTLSTCMYYTGIDPRTMQPVYVPRDPHEKAMQRALMQWKRPEKRPLVREALHRTHREDLIGYGKGCLLRPNGPARPGDQPSGRGKPAPAKGKAQPTRSRPALRPRPQLGPASSCPRPPSDLPAPTKSRSSHAHPRWNPAAR
;
A
#
# COMPACT_ATOMS: atom_id res chain seq x y z
N MET A 1 -10.20 2.91 -26.98
CA MET A 1 -9.57 3.59 -25.83
C MET A 1 -9.62 5.10 -26.08
N CYS A 2 -10.07 5.87 -25.11
CA CYS A 2 -10.14 7.35 -25.24
C CYS A 2 -8.74 7.94 -25.24
N LYS A 3 -8.44 8.85 -26.19
CA LYS A 3 -7.09 9.44 -26.31
C LYS A 3 -6.70 10.34 -25.12
N ASN A 4 -7.68 11.06 -24.54
CA ASN A 4 -7.42 12.15 -23.60
C ASN A 4 -8.09 11.95 -22.22
N ARG A 5 -8.49 10.72 -21.87
CA ARG A 5 -9.21 10.47 -20.62
C ARG A 5 -8.83 9.12 -20.02
N ALA A 6 -8.44 9.13 -18.75
CA ALA A 6 -8.30 7.92 -17.94
C ALA A 6 -9.69 7.46 -17.44
N CYS A 7 -9.86 6.14 -17.26
CA CYS A 7 -11.17 5.60 -16.86
C CYS A 7 -11.53 5.87 -15.39
N LEU A 8 -10.53 5.97 -14.51
CA LEU A 8 -10.75 6.04 -13.06
C LEU A 8 -10.12 7.26 -12.37
N ALA A 9 -9.16 7.92 -13.00
CA ALA A 9 -8.45 9.03 -12.37
C ALA A 9 -8.29 10.22 -13.36
N PRO A 10 -8.36 11.49 -12.88
CA PRO A 10 -8.66 11.90 -11.49
C PRO A 10 -10.12 11.63 -11.11
N GLU A 11 -11.04 11.63 -12.09
CA GLU A 11 -12.45 11.32 -11.91
C GLU A 11 -12.89 10.14 -12.79
N PRO A 12 -13.75 9.25 -12.26
CA PRO A 12 -14.26 8.13 -13.03
C PRO A 12 -14.99 8.57 -14.29
N CYS A 13 -14.73 7.87 -15.40
CA CYS A 13 -15.44 8.09 -16.65
C CYS A 13 -16.95 7.75 -16.50
N PRO A 14 -17.89 8.58 -16.98
CA PRO A 14 -19.32 8.26 -16.94
C PRO A 14 -19.68 6.97 -17.69
N ASN A 15 -18.90 6.61 -18.72
CA ASN A 15 -19.13 5.41 -19.54
C ASN A 15 -18.35 4.20 -19.02
N LEU A 16 -17.79 4.27 -17.79
CA LEU A 16 -17.10 3.14 -17.20
C LEU A 16 -18.13 2.12 -16.74
N ASP A 17 -18.09 0.94 -17.33
CA ASP A 17 -18.80 -0.21 -16.80
C ASP A 17 -18.07 -0.73 -15.55
N ALA A 18 -18.72 -0.60 -14.40
CA ALA A 18 -18.20 -1.00 -13.10
C ALA A 18 -19.01 -2.17 -12.51
N ASP A 19 -19.72 -2.91 -13.34
CA ASP A 19 -20.45 -4.11 -12.91
C ASP A 19 -19.46 -5.22 -12.52
N HIS A 20 -19.67 -5.80 -11.34
CA HIS A 20 -18.88 -6.91 -10.81
C HIS A 20 -19.67 -8.23 -10.81
N THR A 21 -20.82 -8.27 -11.46
CA THR A 21 -21.73 -9.42 -11.44
C THR A 21 -21.04 -10.71 -11.88
N ASP A 22 -20.32 -10.70 -12.99
CA ASP A 22 -19.62 -11.89 -13.51
C ASP A 22 -18.54 -12.38 -12.53
N TYR A 23 -17.80 -11.45 -11.93
CA TYR A 23 -16.77 -11.81 -10.95
C TYR A 23 -17.39 -12.37 -9.66
N MET A 24 -18.47 -11.77 -9.20
CA MET A 24 -19.22 -12.27 -8.05
C MET A 24 -19.81 -13.68 -8.31
N LEU A 25 -20.41 -13.90 -9.48
CA LEU A 25 -20.92 -15.21 -9.88
C LEU A 25 -19.83 -16.28 -9.97
N LEU A 26 -18.66 -15.93 -10.50
CA LEU A 26 -17.49 -16.82 -10.49
C LEU A 26 -17.11 -17.23 -9.07
N LEU A 27 -17.00 -16.27 -8.15
CA LEU A 27 -16.64 -16.54 -6.76
C LEU A 27 -17.69 -17.42 -6.06
N ARG A 28 -18.98 -17.19 -6.32
CA ARG A 28 -20.09 -18.02 -5.81
C ARG A 28 -19.97 -19.45 -6.32
N LYS A 29 -19.82 -19.65 -7.63
CA LYS A 29 -19.59 -20.98 -8.23
C LYS A 29 -18.38 -21.71 -7.64
N LEU A 30 -17.28 -21.00 -7.40
CA LEU A 30 -16.10 -21.58 -6.75
C LEU A 30 -16.38 -22.07 -5.33
N ARG A 31 -17.27 -21.41 -4.58
CA ARG A 31 -17.68 -21.85 -3.23
C ARG A 31 -18.57 -23.10 -3.25
N GLU A 32 -19.30 -23.33 -4.34
CA GLU A 32 -20.20 -24.47 -4.51
C GLU A 32 -19.47 -25.78 -4.87
N ILE A 33 -18.19 -25.70 -5.26
CA ILE A 33 -17.39 -26.89 -5.62
C ILE A 33 -17.25 -27.79 -4.39
N PRO A 34 -17.57 -29.08 -4.51
CA PRO A 34 -17.48 -30.05 -3.41
C PRO A 34 -16.07 -30.05 -2.80
N LYS A 35 -15.98 -30.08 -1.45
CA LYS A 35 -14.76 -30.03 -0.66
C LYS A 35 -14.07 -28.66 -0.61
N VAL A 36 -14.49 -27.64 -1.36
CA VAL A 36 -14.02 -26.26 -1.17
C VAL A 36 -14.70 -25.69 0.08
N LYS A 37 -13.92 -25.34 1.09
CA LYS A 37 -14.44 -24.77 2.35
C LYS A 37 -14.57 -23.26 2.30
N LYS A 38 -13.61 -22.58 1.66
CA LYS A 38 -13.55 -21.11 1.57
C LYS A 38 -12.81 -20.69 0.30
N VAL A 39 -13.24 -19.58 -0.28
CA VAL A 39 -12.58 -18.93 -1.44
C VAL A 39 -12.20 -17.52 -1.02
N PHE A 40 -10.91 -17.25 -0.92
CA PHE A 40 -10.40 -15.93 -0.50
C PHE A 40 -9.71 -15.20 -1.65
N ILE A 41 -9.96 -13.91 -1.75
CA ILE A 41 -9.23 -13.00 -2.62
C ILE A 41 -7.95 -12.59 -1.89
N ARG A 42 -6.81 -13.07 -2.39
CA ARG A 42 -5.49 -12.79 -1.79
C ARG A 42 -4.81 -11.56 -2.39
N SER A 43 -5.10 -11.24 -3.63
CA SER A 43 -4.63 -10.03 -4.30
C SER A 43 -5.30 -8.79 -3.72
N GLY A 44 -4.71 -7.61 -3.96
CA GLY A 44 -5.37 -6.34 -3.65
C GLY A 44 -6.62 -6.12 -4.48
N ILE A 45 -7.54 -5.32 -3.95
CA ILE A 45 -8.76 -4.86 -4.63
C ILE A 45 -8.58 -3.41 -5.06
N ARG A 46 -9.05 -3.09 -6.26
CA ARG A 46 -9.24 -1.70 -6.69
C ARG A 46 -10.46 -1.11 -6.02
N PHE A 47 -10.23 -0.45 -4.89
CA PHE A 47 -11.31 0.12 -4.08
C PHE A 47 -12.09 1.23 -4.81
N ASP A 48 -11.43 1.99 -5.67
CA ASP A 48 -12.03 3.04 -6.48
C ASP A 48 -13.04 2.47 -7.49
N TYR A 49 -12.70 1.34 -8.12
CA TYR A 49 -13.58 0.63 -9.04
C TYR A 49 -14.75 -0.03 -8.30
N LEU A 50 -14.46 -0.70 -7.18
CA LEU A 50 -15.47 -1.32 -6.32
C LEU A 50 -16.50 -0.31 -5.81
N MET A 51 -16.09 0.93 -5.52
CA MET A 51 -17.00 1.99 -5.07
C MET A 51 -17.94 2.50 -6.15
N LYS A 52 -17.70 2.16 -7.42
CA LYS A 52 -18.53 2.51 -8.58
C LYS A 52 -19.50 1.41 -8.98
N ASP A 53 -19.40 0.21 -8.37
CA ASP A 53 -20.35 -0.86 -8.60
C ASP A 53 -21.78 -0.38 -8.26
N PRO A 54 -22.70 -0.34 -9.24
CA PRO A 54 -24.04 0.21 -9.03
C PRO A 54 -24.89 -0.65 -8.08
N SER A 55 -24.66 -1.96 -8.06
CA SER A 55 -25.39 -2.89 -7.19
C SER A 55 -24.92 -2.82 -5.72
N GLY A 56 -23.64 -2.64 -5.52
CA GLY A 56 -23.00 -2.75 -4.21
C GLY A 56 -23.05 -4.15 -3.60
N GLU A 57 -23.58 -5.14 -4.32
CA GLU A 57 -23.67 -6.52 -3.87
C GLU A 57 -22.30 -7.17 -3.74
N PHE A 58 -21.44 -6.94 -4.73
CA PHE A 58 -20.10 -7.50 -4.72
C PHE A 58 -19.30 -7.06 -3.48
N PHE A 59 -19.43 -5.80 -3.06
CA PHE A 59 -18.76 -5.33 -1.84
C PHE A 59 -19.26 -6.08 -0.59
N THR A 60 -20.56 -6.36 -0.54
CA THR A 60 -21.18 -7.11 0.56
C THR A 60 -20.72 -8.56 0.56
N ASP A 61 -20.74 -9.24 -0.59
CA ASP A 61 -20.31 -10.63 -0.76
C ASP A 61 -18.81 -10.81 -0.45
N LEU A 62 -17.99 -9.84 -0.89
CA LEU A 62 -16.56 -9.76 -0.60
C LEU A 62 -16.30 -9.78 0.91
N VAL A 63 -16.94 -8.88 1.67
CA VAL A 63 -16.75 -8.78 3.12
C VAL A 63 -17.24 -10.03 3.85
N GLN A 64 -18.36 -10.58 3.43
CA GLN A 64 -18.94 -11.76 4.09
C GLN A 64 -18.12 -13.02 3.89
N HIS A 65 -17.57 -13.24 2.69
CA HIS A 65 -17.12 -14.55 2.26
C HIS A 65 -15.67 -14.62 1.75
N HIS A 66 -15.09 -13.52 1.26
CA HIS A 66 -13.89 -13.59 0.44
C HIS A 66 -12.64 -12.92 1.06
N ILE A 67 -12.72 -12.47 2.32
CA ILE A 67 -11.60 -11.90 3.05
C ILE A 67 -11.20 -12.79 4.22
N SER A 68 -9.92 -13.16 4.27
CA SER A 68 -9.35 -14.06 5.29
C SER A 68 -8.89 -13.37 6.58
N GLY A 69 -9.38 -12.14 6.84
CA GLY A 69 -8.99 -11.30 7.97
C GLY A 69 -8.26 -10.02 7.57
N GLN A 70 -7.61 -9.98 6.40
CA GLN A 70 -6.93 -8.79 5.88
C GLN A 70 -7.29 -8.55 4.41
N LEU A 71 -7.62 -7.31 4.08
CA LEU A 71 -7.80 -6.84 2.71
C LEU A 71 -6.73 -5.83 2.35
N LYS A 72 -5.96 -6.12 1.30
CA LYS A 72 -4.93 -5.24 0.78
C LYS A 72 -5.54 -4.22 -0.17
N VAL A 73 -5.21 -2.97 -0.01
CA VAL A 73 -5.64 -1.86 -0.86
C VAL A 73 -4.49 -0.89 -1.07
N ALA A 74 -4.49 -0.17 -2.19
CA ALA A 74 -3.38 0.66 -2.60
C ALA A 74 -3.79 2.13 -2.77
N PRO A 75 -4.04 2.88 -1.66
CA PRO A 75 -4.23 4.32 -1.74
C PRO A 75 -2.95 5.07 -2.18
N GLU A 76 -1.78 4.51 -1.93
CA GLU A 76 -0.43 4.94 -2.29
C GLU A 76 0.02 6.23 -1.58
N HIS A 77 -0.79 7.28 -1.56
CA HIS A 77 -0.47 8.58 -0.95
C HIS A 77 -1.74 9.27 -0.44
N CYS A 78 -1.61 10.41 0.23
CA CYS A 78 -2.76 11.22 0.68
C CYS A 78 -2.80 12.62 0.07
N VAL A 79 -1.75 13.07 -0.60
CA VAL A 79 -1.68 14.41 -1.19
C VAL A 79 -2.17 14.37 -2.63
N ALA A 80 -3.12 15.26 -2.97
CA ALA A 80 -3.86 15.23 -4.23
C ALA A 80 -2.92 15.29 -5.45
N HIS A 81 -2.03 16.29 -5.54
CA HIS A 81 -1.14 16.41 -6.71
C HIS A 81 -0.21 15.21 -6.89
N THR A 82 0.27 14.59 -5.78
CA THR A 82 1.06 13.37 -5.85
C THR A 82 0.25 12.20 -6.41
N LEU A 83 -1.03 12.08 -6.01
CA LEU A 83 -1.96 11.09 -6.53
C LEU A 83 -2.29 11.33 -8.01
N ASP A 84 -2.37 12.60 -8.45
CA ASP A 84 -2.54 12.95 -9.86
C ASP A 84 -1.37 12.46 -10.73
N TYR A 85 -0.13 12.63 -10.24
CA TYR A 85 1.04 12.07 -10.92
C TYR A 85 1.04 10.54 -10.94
N MET A 86 0.52 9.90 -9.91
CA MET A 86 0.36 8.44 -9.84
C MET A 86 -0.80 7.94 -10.72
N GLY A 87 -1.69 8.81 -11.19
CA GLY A 87 -2.94 8.43 -11.87
C GLY A 87 -3.89 7.66 -10.93
N LYS A 88 -3.95 8.08 -9.67
CA LYS A 88 -4.78 7.49 -8.62
C LYS A 88 -5.92 8.44 -8.22
N PRO A 89 -7.05 7.92 -7.72
CA PRO A 89 -8.08 8.77 -7.14
C PRO A 89 -7.57 9.46 -5.87
N HIS A 90 -8.13 10.63 -5.58
CA HIS A 90 -7.80 11.35 -4.36
C HIS A 90 -8.21 10.56 -3.10
N ILE A 91 -7.58 10.90 -1.96
CA ILE A 91 -7.65 10.11 -0.72
C ILE A 91 -9.07 9.98 -0.16
N GLU A 92 -9.95 10.93 -0.45
CA GLU A 92 -11.34 10.94 0.00
C GLU A 92 -12.13 9.71 -0.52
N VAL A 93 -11.76 9.20 -1.70
CA VAL A 93 -12.36 7.97 -2.25
C VAL A 93 -11.99 6.77 -1.37
N TYR A 94 -10.73 6.70 -0.94
CA TYR A 94 -10.28 5.67 -0.01
C TYR A 94 -10.94 5.80 1.37
N GLU A 95 -11.09 7.00 1.88
CA GLU A 95 -11.73 7.25 3.19
C GLU A 95 -13.21 6.84 3.17
N LYS A 96 -13.93 7.16 2.08
CA LYS A 96 -15.31 6.68 1.86
C LYS A 96 -15.39 5.16 1.79
N PHE A 97 -14.46 4.54 1.05
CA PHE A 97 -14.35 3.08 0.98
C PHE A 97 -14.11 2.47 2.36
N LYS A 98 -13.13 2.98 3.11
CA LYS A 98 -12.81 2.55 4.48
C LYS A 98 -14.04 2.61 5.38
N GLY A 99 -14.76 3.74 5.38
CA GLY A 99 -15.96 3.90 6.18
C GLY A 99 -17.08 2.90 5.82
N LYS A 100 -17.26 2.59 4.51
CA LYS A 100 -18.21 1.55 4.07
C LYS A 100 -17.76 0.15 4.50
N TYR A 101 -16.46 -0.14 4.37
CA TYR A 101 -15.86 -1.41 4.80
C TYR A 101 -16.03 -1.67 6.29
N GLU A 102 -15.77 -0.68 7.13
CA GLU A 102 -15.91 -0.78 8.60
C GLU A 102 -17.38 -1.01 9.00
N ARG A 103 -18.33 -0.29 8.37
CA ARG A 103 -19.77 -0.52 8.59
C ARG A 103 -20.23 -1.93 8.20
N LEU A 104 -19.73 -2.46 7.07
CA LEU A 104 -20.06 -3.83 6.66
C LEU A 104 -19.46 -4.86 7.62
N ASN A 105 -18.21 -4.68 8.08
CA ASN A 105 -17.63 -5.55 9.10
C ASN A 105 -18.47 -5.57 10.38
N GLN A 106 -18.87 -4.39 10.86
CA GLN A 106 -19.72 -4.29 12.04
C GLN A 106 -21.09 -4.98 11.82
N LYS A 107 -21.72 -4.72 10.66
CA LYS A 107 -23.03 -5.31 10.31
C LYS A 107 -22.99 -6.84 10.29
N TYR A 108 -21.89 -7.43 9.79
CA TYR A 108 -21.77 -8.88 9.64
C TYR A 108 -20.90 -9.56 10.71
N GLY A 109 -20.54 -8.84 11.78
CA GLY A 109 -19.75 -9.37 12.89
C GLY A 109 -18.37 -9.90 12.45
N LYS A 110 -17.71 -9.21 11.50
CA LYS A 110 -16.41 -9.62 10.98
C LYS A 110 -15.27 -8.86 11.64
N GLU A 111 -14.20 -9.55 11.99
CA GLU A 111 -12.94 -8.97 12.45
C GLU A 111 -11.93 -8.95 11.30
N GLN A 112 -12.07 -7.99 10.41
CA GLN A 112 -11.22 -7.85 9.24
C GLN A 112 -10.58 -6.47 9.19
N TYR A 113 -9.34 -6.40 8.70
CA TYR A 113 -8.53 -5.19 8.70
C TYR A 113 -8.10 -4.80 7.29
N LEU A 114 -8.07 -3.50 7.00
CA LEU A 114 -7.45 -2.97 5.80
C LEU A 114 -5.94 -2.88 5.98
N VAL A 115 -5.20 -3.29 4.96
CA VAL A 115 -3.75 -3.13 4.86
C VAL A 115 -3.47 -2.16 3.72
N PRO A 116 -3.33 -0.84 4.00
CA PRO A 116 -3.04 0.15 2.99
C PRO A 116 -1.58 0.04 2.55
N TYR A 117 -1.37 -0.09 1.25
CA TYR A 117 -0.06 0.08 0.63
C TYR A 117 0.18 1.56 0.38
N LEU A 118 1.32 2.05 0.86
CA LEU A 118 1.77 3.43 0.71
C LEU A 118 3.14 3.44 0.06
N MET A 119 3.40 4.46 -0.75
CA MET A 119 4.62 4.61 -1.53
C MET A 119 5.32 5.93 -1.20
N SER A 120 6.63 5.91 -1.02
CA SER A 120 7.47 7.09 -0.92
C SER A 120 8.23 7.36 -2.21
N SER A 121 8.72 8.55 -2.37
CA SER A 121 9.67 8.94 -3.41
C SER A 121 9.16 8.79 -4.85
N HIS A 122 7.83 8.84 -5.05
CA HIS A 122 7.25 8.91 -6.39
C HIS A 122 7.61 10.25 -7.06
N PRO A 123 7.82 10.30 -8.39
CA PRO A 123 7.91 11.57 -9.09
C PRO A 123 6.72 12.49 -8.75
N GLY A 124 7.01 13.75 -8.43
CA GLY A 124 6.03 14.71 -7.93
C GLY A 124 5.83 14.72 -6.41
N CYS A 125 6.44 13.80 -5.67
CA CYS A 125 6.36 13.76 -4.21
C CYS A 125 7.53 14.53 -3.59
N THR A 126 7.26 15.64 -2.93
CA THR A 126 8.25 16.44 -2.19
C THR A 126 8.42 15.91 -0.76
N LEU A 127 9.42 16.43 -0.05
CA LEU A 127 9.60 16.11 1.36
C LEU A 127 8.43 16.63 2.23
N ASP A 128 7.84 17.76 1.88
CA ASP A 128 6.64 18.31 2.52
C ASP A 128 5.42 17.38 2.35
N ASP A 129 5.27 16.79 1.17
CA ASP A 129 4.20 15.82 0.91
C ASP A 129 4.39 14.56 1.74
N ALA A 130 5.63 14.12 1.92
CA ALA A 130 5.93 12.99 2.79
C ALA A 130 5.63 13.29 4.28
N VAL A 131 5.83 14.53 4.73
CA VAL A 131 5.39 14.97 6.08
C VAL A 131 3.88 14.93 6.19
N ARG A 132 3.13 15.46 5.21
CA ARG A 132 1.67 15.38 5.18
C ARG A 132 1.16 13.94 5.19
N LEU A 133 1.85 13.04 4.48
CA LEU A 133 1.53 11.61 4.52
C LEU A 133 1.76 11.03 5.92
N ALA A 134 2.84 11.39 6.61
CA ALA A 134 3.10 10.96 7.97
C ALA A 134 2.02 11.45 8.96
N GLU A 135 1.56 12.70 8.82
CA GLU A 135 0.44 13.24 9.60
C GLU A 135 -0.87 12.47 9.34
N TRP A 136 -1.15 12.17 8.08
CA TRP A 136 -2.34 11.38 7.72
C TRP A 136 -2.27 9.97 8.32
N ILE A 137 -1.11 9.29 8.23
CA ILE A 137 -0.89 7.99 8.87
C ILE A 137 -1.08 8.10 10.40
N ASN A 138 -0.57 9.17 11.04
CA ASN A 138 -0.74 9.39 12.49
C ASN A 138 -2.22 9.54 12.87
N ARG A 139 -3.00 10.28 12.09
CA ARG A 139 -4.46 10.41 12.28
C ARG A 139 -5.21 9.10 12.13
N THR A 140 -4.79 8.23 11.21
CA THR A 140 -5.42 6.92 11.01
C THR A 140 -5.13 5.93 12.15
N GLY A 141 -4.13 6.22 12.98
CA GLY A 141 -3.73 5.43 14.14
C GLY A 141 -2.94 4.15 13.82
N ARG A 142 -2.81 3.76 12.57
CA ARG A 142 -2.08 2.57 12.13
C ARG A 142 -0.89 2.94 11.28
N GLN A 143 0.30 2.60 11.74
CA GLN A 143 1.53 2.77 10.99
C GLN A 143 1.76 1.54 10.10
N PRO A 144 2.13 1.71 8.82
CA PRO A 144 2.46 0.60 7.94
C PRO A 144 3.74 -0.11 8.42
N GLU A 145 3.69 -1.43 8.45
CA GLU A 145 4.87 -2.25 8.77
C GLU A 145 5.85 -2.28 7.60
N GLN A 146 5.30 -2.41 6.40
CA GLN A 146 6.05 -2.41 5.14
C GLN A 146 5.71 -1.14 4.35
N VAL A 147 6.75 -0.47 3.88
CA VAL A 147 6.68 0.70 3.01
C VAL A 147 7.56 0.48 1.80
N GLN A 148 7.10 0.95 0.65
CA GLN A 148 7.83 0.83 -0.60
C GLN A 148 8.29 2.21 -1.07
N ASP A 149 9.53 2.28 -1.57
CA ASP A 149 9.94 3.41 -2.39
C ASP A 149 9.47 3.19 -3.82
N PHE A 150 9.24 4.27 -4.53
CA PHE A 150 9.01 4.19 -5.96
C PHE A 150 10.16 3.45 -6.65
N TYR A 151 9.79 2.45 -7.43
CA TYR A 151 10.70 1.71 -8.30
C TYR A 151 10.25 1.86 -9.76
N PRO A 152 11.13 2.36 -10.64
CA PRO A 152 10.79 2.55 -12.05
C PRO A 152 10.43 1.23 -12.72
N THR A 153 9.20 1.12 -13.22
CA THR A 153 8.72 -0.04 -13.96
C THR A 153 8.59 0.33 -15.44
N PRO A 154 9.20 -0.40 -16.38
CA PRO A 154 9.11 -0.10 -17.80
C PRO A 154 7.68 0.05 -18.31
N GLY A 155 7.47 0.97 -19.25
CA GLY A 155 6.16 1.21 -19.87
C GLY A 155 5.17 2.03 -19.05
N THR A 156 5.60 2.66 -17.95
CA THR A 156 4.72 3.52 -17.12
C THR A 156 5.04 5.00 -17.27
N LEU A 157 4.01 5.86 -17.13
CA LEU A 157 4.17 7.32 -17.11
C LEU A 157 5.10 7.76 -15.97
N SER A 158 4.97 7.14 -14.80
CA SER A 158 5.82 7.44 -13.63
C SER A 158 7.30 7.17 -13.92
N THR A 159 7.61 6.12 -14.67
CA THR A 159 9.00 5.84 -15.08
C THR A 159 9.50 6.89 -16.08
N CYS A 160 8.66 7.33 -17.02
CA CYS A 160 9.01 8.43 -17.90
C CYS A 160 9.32 9.70 -17.10
N MET A 161 8.45 10.11 -16.17
CA MET A 161 8.69 11.24 -15.27
C MET A 161 9.97 11.09 -14.45
N TYR A 162 10.25 9.89 -13.94
CA TYR A 162 11.44 9.62 -13.14
C TYR A 162 12.74 9.88 -13.91
N TYR A 163 12.84 9.44 -15.16
CA TYR A 163 14.04 9.59 -15.95
C TYR A 163 14.17 10.98 -16.60
N THR A 164 13.07 11.52 -17.08
CA THR A 164 13.07 12.80 -17.82
C THR A 164 12.92 14.02 -16.92
N GLY A 165 12.27 13.89 -15.77
CA GLY A 165 11.85 15.03 -14.95
C GLY A 165 10.72 15.83 -15.58
N ILE A 166 9.97 15.24 -16.54
CA ILE A 166 8.87 15.89 -17.27
C ILE A 166 7.64 15.01 -17.21
N ASP A 167 6.48 15.59 -16.96
CA ASP A 167 5.19 14.91 -17.13
C ASP A 167 4.87 14.79 -18.63
N PRO A 168 4.86 13.58 -19.19
CA PRO A 168 4.61 13.40 -20.64
C PRO A 168 3.19 13.75 -21.07
N ARG A 169 2.26 13.97 -20.14
CA ARG A 169 0.88 14.40 -20.44
C ARG A 169 0.78 15.91 -20.68
N THR A 170 1.58 16.68 -19.97
CA THR A 170 1.51 18.17 -19.96
C THR A 170 2.77 18.81 -20.48
N MET A 171 3.88 18.04 -20.61
CA MET A 171 5.22 18.52 -20.93
C MET A 171 5.78 19.50 -19.90
N GLN A 172 5.23 19.51 -18.68
CA GLN A 172 5.70 20.35 -17.59
C GLN A 172 6.77 19.64 -16.74
N PRO A 173 7.72 20.39 -16.17
CA PRO A 173 8.69 19.84 -15.23
C PRO A 173 8.03 19.21 -14.02
N VAL A 174 8.57 18.06 -13.58
CA VAL A 174 8.12 17.34 -12.38
C VAL A 174 9.31 17.16 -11.44
N TYR A 175 9.08 17.49 -10.19
CA TYR A 175 10.06 17.19 -9.15
C TYR A 175 10.29 15.68 -9.02
N VAL A 176 11.56 15.25 -8.95
CA VAL A 176 11.91 13.84 -8.77
C VAL A 176 12.89 13.72 -7.61
N PRO A 177 12.54 13.05 -6.50
CA PRO A 177 13.44 12.80 -5.39
C PRO A 177 14.51 11.79 -5.82
N ARG A 178 15.68 12.29 -6.21
CA ARG A 178 16.82 11.47 -6.68
C ARG A 178 17.86 11.23 -5.60
N ASP A 179 17.97 12.16 -4.64
CA ASP A 179 18.91 12.05 -3.54
C ASP A 179 18.56 10.84 -2.65
N PRO A 180 19.49 9.87 -2.48
CA PRO A 180 19.27 8.72 -1.61
C PRO A 180 18.93 9.07 -0.16
N HIS A 181 19.50 10.19 0.34
CA HIS A 181 19.25 10.64 1.71
C HIS A 181 17.84 11.19 1.87
N GLU A 182 17.36 11.99 0.91
CA GLU A 182 15.98 12.45 0.88
C GLU A 182 14.99 11.28 0.78
N LYS A 183 15.25 10.30 -0.09
CA LYS A 183 14.42 9.09 -0.18
C LYS A 183 14.38 8.33 1.15
N ALA A 184 15.52 8.25 1.85
CA ALA A 184 15.55 7.64 3.18
C ALA A 184 14.72 8.42 4.21
N MET A 185 14.72 9.76 4.15
CA MET A 185 13.88 10.63 5.00
C MET A 185 12.38 10.42 4.69
N GLN A 186 11.97 10.44 3.41
CA GLN A 186 10.58 10.21 3.01
C GLN A 186 10.08 8.85 3.51
N ARG A 187 10.89 7.79 3.38
CA ARG A 187 10.57 6.46 3.91
C ARG A 187 10.50 6.45 5.44
N ALA A 188 11.43 7.12 6.12
CA ALA A 188 11.47 7.19 7.57
C ALA A 188 10.21 7.86 8.14
N LEU A 189 9.69 8.89 7.48
CA LEU A 189 8.46 9.60 7.84
C LEU A 189 7.24 8.67 7.90
N MET A 190 7.14 7.66 7.05
CA MET A 190 6.06 6.67 7.13
C MET A 190 6.22 5.70 8.32
N GLN A 191 7.42 5.60 8.91
CA GLN A 191 7.75 4.68 9.99
C GLN A 191 8.35 5.39 11.22
N TRP A 192 7.90 6.60 11.53
CA TRP A 192 8.48 7.48 12.57
C TRP A 192 8.52 6.87 13.98
N LYS A 193 7.67 5.89 14.29
CA LYS A 193 7.65 5.22 15.61
C LYS A 193 8.88 4.35 15.82
N ARG A 194 9.55 3.91 14.76
CA ARG A 194 10.76 3.08 14.84
C ARG A 194 11.93 3.91 15.38
N PRO A 195 12.59 3.48 16.47
CA PRO A 195 13.67 4.24 17.10
C PRO A 195 14.82 4.58 16.14
N GLU A 196 15.18 3.63 15.29
CA GLU A 196 16.27 3.78 14.31
C GLU A 196 15.98 4.79 13.20
N LYS A 197 14.70 5.16 13.00
CA LYS A 197 14.29 6.15 11.99
C LYS A 197 14.20 7.58 12.55
N ARG A 198 14.19 7.75 13.87
CA ARG A 198 13.98 9.04 14.52
C ARG A 198 14.97 10.15 14.07
N PRO A 199 16.27 9.89 13.88
CA PRO A 199 17.20 10.94 13.39
C PRO A 199 16.77 11.48 12.02
N LEU A 200 16.45 10.60 11.06
CA LEU A 200 16.01 10.99 9.72
C LEU A 200 14.67 11.75 9.75
N VAL A 201 13.73 11.30 10.59
CA VAL A 201 12.44 11.99 10.74
C VAL A 201 12.64 13.38 11.33
N ARG A 202 13.52 13.54 12.33
CA ARG A 202 13.83 14.84 12.91
C ARG A 202 14.44 15.77 11.88
N GLU A 203 15.41 15.29 11.12
CA GLU A 203 16.04 16.06 10.05
C GLU A 203 15.02 16.49 9.00
N ALA A 204 14.13 15.57 8.57
CA ALA A 204 13.07 15.89 7.62
C ALA A 204 12.14 16.99 8.14
N LEU A 205 11.74 16.94 9.42
CA LEU A 205 10.90 17.96 10.04
C LEU A 205 11.59 19.31 10.13
N HIS A 206 12.90 19.36 10.42
CA HIS A 206 13.68 20.60 10.38
C HIS A 206 13.81 21.16 8.96
N ARG A 207 14.07 20.31 7.95
CA ARG A 207 14.19 20.76 6.55
C ARG A 207 12.87 21.32 5.99
N THR A 208 11.76 20.85 6.49
CA THR A 208 10.41 21.28 6.07
C THR A 208 9.79 22.33 7.00
N HIS A 209 10.53 22.83 7.99
CA HIS A 209 10.07 23.79 8.99
C HIS A 209 8.78 23.32 9.72
N ARG A 210 8.73 22.02 10.03
CA ARG A 210 7.60 21.37 10.72
C ARG A 210 8.00 20.86 12.11
N GLU A 211 8.73 21.68 12.87
CA GLU A 211 9.10 21.44 14.27
C GLU A 211 7.87 21.36 15.17
N ASP A 212 6.73 21.90 14.77
CA ASP A 212 5.43 21.76 15.42
C ASP A 212 5.03 20.29 15.63
N LEU A 213 5.56 19.38 14.80
CA LEU A 213 5.35 17.93 14.92
C LEU A 213 6.32 17.23 15.88
N ILE A 214 7.20 18.01 16.54
CA ILE A 214 8.10 17.52 17.60
C ILE A 214 7.57 18.02 18.97
N GLY A 215 6.91 17.15 19.70
CA GLY A 215 6.26 17.53 20.94
C GLY A 215 5.59 16.36 21.66
N TYR A 216 4.78 16.69 22.66
CA TYR A 216 4.01 15.71 23.44
C TYR A 216 2.55 15.63 23.01
N GLY A 217 2.11 16.50 22.11
CA GLY A 217 0.75 16.53 21.58
C GLY A 217 0.39 15.28 20.80
N LYS A 218 -0.91 14.95 20.73
CA LYS A 218 -1.43 13.78 20.01
C LYS A 218 -1.10 13.80 18.51
N GLY A 219 -0.95 15.02 17.94
CA GLY A 219 -0.58 15.20 16.54
C GLY A 219 0.92 15.06 16.25
N CYS A 220 1.77 15.14 17.29
CA CYS A 220 3.22 15.09 17.09
C CYS A 220 3.70 13.70 16.67
N LEU A 221 4.71 13.69 15.78
CA LEU A 221 5.32 12.47 15.28
C LEU A 221 6.48 12.02 16.18
N LEU A 222 7.26 12.97 16.70
CA LEU A 222 8.40 12.71 17.58
C LEU A 222 8.24 13.41 18.92
N ARG A 223 8.86 12.83 19.94
CA ARG A 223 9.09 13.51 21.21
C ARG A 223 10.36 14.35 21.17
N PRO A 224 10.42 15.50 21.87
CA PRO A 224 11.64 16.26 22.05
C PRO A 224 12.78 15.40 22.61
N ASN A 225 14.03 15.77 22.32
CA ASN A 225 15.18 15.19 22.99
C ASN A 225 15.30 15.79 24.39
N GLY A 226 15.30 14.97 25.42
CA GLY A 226 15.44 15.38 26.80
C GLY A 226 14.26 14.98 27.71
N PRO A 227 14.39 15.15 29.01
CA PRO A 227 13.30 14.89 29.95
C PRO A 227 12.13 15.87 29.68
N ALA A 228 10.91 15.37 29.79
CA ALA A 228 9.70 16.20 29.67
C ALA A 228 9.73 17.32 30.73
N ARG A 229 9.49 18.55 30.28
CA ARG A 229 9.36 19.67 31.22
C ARG A 229 8.01 19.54 31.97
N PRO A 230 7.94 20.00 33.23
CA PRO A 230 6.65 20.13 33.93
C PRO A 230 5.73 21.06 33.11
N GLY A 231 4.63 20.51 32.57
CA GLY A 231 3.70 21.22 31.66
C GLY A 231 3.63 20.65 30.27
N ASP A 232 4.60 19.88 29.79
CA ASP A 232 4.62 19.25 28.46
C ASP A 232 3.82 17.92 28.38
N GLN A 233 3.22 17.48 29.50
CA GLN A 233 2.38 16.29 29.46
C GLN A 233 0.99 16.63 28.95
N PRO A 234 0.43 15.83 28.00
CA PRO A 234 -0.97 15.95 27.64
C PRO A 234 -1.79 15.79 28.94
N SER A 235 -2.66 16.75 29.25
CA SER A 235 -3.60 16.66 30.38
C SER A 235 -4.33 15.31 30.30
N GLY A 236 -3.87 14.37 31.11
CA GLY A 236 -4.31 12.98 31.06
C GLY A 236 -5.76 12.90 31.56
N ARG A 237 -6.64 12.40 30.72
CA ARG A 237 -7.87 11.77 31.22
C ARG A 237 -7.44 10.65 32.16
N GLY A 238 -8.02 10.71 33.37
CA GLY A 238 -7.69 9.85 34.49
C GLY A 238 -7.51 8.37 34.12
N LYS A 239 -6.49 7.78 34.71
CA LYS A 239 -6.31 6.33 34.67
C LYS A 239 -7.58 5.68 35.24
N PRO A 240 -8.17 4.68 34.57
CA PRO A 240 -9.15 3.83 35.23
C PRO A 240 -8.44 3.18 36.44
N ALA A 241 -9.08 3.21 37.58
CA ALA A 241 -8.60 2.56 38.80
C ALA A 241 -8.33 1.06 38.49
N PRO A 242 -7.27 0.46 39.09
CA PRO A 242 -6.99 -0.94 38.86
C PRO A 242 -8.13 -1.79 39.41
N ALA A 243 -8.83 -2.51 38.56
CA ALA A 243 -9.77 -3.53 38.95
C ALA A 243 -9.05 -4.57 39.80
N LYS A 244 -9.51 -4.77 41.03
CA LYS A 244 -9.02 -5.81 41.94
C LYS A 244 -9.14 -7.18 41.22
N GLY A 245 -8.02 -7.73 40.82
CA GLY A 245 -7.93 -9.00 40.13
C GLY A 245 -8.34 -10.14 41.06
N LYS A 246 -9.29 -10.94 40.60
CA LYS A 246 -9.47 -12.31 41.09
C LYS A 246 -8.35 -13.14 40.52
N ALA A 247 -7.59 -13.79 41.40
CA ALA A 247 -6.54 -14.74 41.02
C ALA A 247 -7.11 -15.87 40.16
N GLN A 248 -6.58 -16.03 38.95
CA GLN A 248 -6.84 -17.23 38.15
C GLN A 248 -5.77 -18.30 38.47
N PRO A 249 -6.17 -19.58 38.55
CA PRO A 249 -5.24 -20.66 38.81
C PRO A 249 -4.31 -20.88 37.61
N THR A 250 -3.03 -21.00 37.89
CA THR A 250 -1.97 -21.32 36.94
C THR A 250 -2.21 -22.68 36.28
N ARG A 251 -2.60 -22.70 35.01
CA ARG A 251 -2.56 -23.90 34.17
C ARG A 251 -1.12 -24.15 33.74
N SER A 252 -0.56 -25.25 34.20
CA SER A 252 0.72 -25.80 33.75
C SER A 252 0.72 -26.06 32.23
N ARG A 253 1.73 -25.55 31.53
CA ARG A 253 1.96 -25.81 30.10
C ARG A 253 2.29 -27.30 29.89
N PRO A 254 1.66 -27.98 28.90
CA PRO A 254 2.13 -29.29 28.50
C PRO A 254 3.50 -29.18 27.82
N ALA A 255 4.40 -30.11 28.15
CA ALA A 255 5.73 -30.22 27.55
C ALA A 255 5.61 -30.45 26.02
N LEU A 256 6.38 -29.67 25.25
CA LEU A 256 6.56 -29.87 23.81
C LEU A 256 7.22 -31.20 23.53
N ARG A 257 6.57 -32.09 22.78
CA ARG A 257 7.15 -33.29 22.23
C ARG A 257 8.29 -32.94 21.25
N PRO A 258 9.42 -33.61 21.25
CA PRO A 258 10.50 -33.39 20.30
C PRO A 258 10.04 -33.73 18.87
N ARG A 259 10.41 -32.87 17.93
CA ARG A 259 10.21 -33.07 16.49
C ARG A 259 10.99 -34.31 16.02
N PRO A 260 10.43 -35.15 15.12
CA PRO A 260 11.19 -36.20 14.47
C PRO A 260 12.29 -35.60 13.60
N GLN A 261 13.50 -36.13 13.73
CA GLN A 261 14.61 -35.79 12.84
C GLN A 261 14.31 -36.37 11.45
N LEU A 262 14.27 -35.54 10.43
CA LEU A 262 14.24 -35.95 9.04
C LEU A 262 15.65 -36.51 8.70
N GLY A 263 15.71 -37.79 8.29
CA GLY A 263 16.88 -38.42 7.73
C GLY A 263 17.33 -37.79 6.40
N PRO A 264 18.55 -38.10 5.91
CA PRO A 264 19.12 -37.44 4.74
C PRO A 264 18.31 -37.68 3.48
N ALA A 265 18.09 -36.59 2.74
CA ALA A 265 17.33 -36.56 1.50
C ALA A 265 17.94 -37.52 0.46
N SER A 266 17.14 -38.49 0.02
CA SER A 266 17.44 -39.32 -1.15
C SER A 266 17.45 -38.44 -2.41
N SER A 267 18.50 -38.65 -3.23
CA SER A 267 18.79 -37.99 -4.47
C SER A 267 17.61 -38.02 -5.45
N CYS A 268 17.21 -36.84 -5.91
CA CYS A 268 16.26 -36.64 -6.99
C CYS A 268 16.87 -37.16 -8.31
N PRO A 269 16.17 -37.96 -9.13
CA PRO A 269 16.66 -38.39 -10.44
C PRO A 269 16.69 -37.21 -11.42
N ARG A 270 17.78 -37.11 -12.19
CA ARG A 270 17.92 -36.14 -13.30
C ARG A 270 16.93 -36.44 -14.40
N PRO A 271 16.36 -35.43 -15.06
CA PRO A 271 15.54 -35.64 -16.24
C PRO A 271 16.43 -36.09 -17.43
N PRO A 272 15.87 -36.86 -18.41
CA PRO A 272 16.62 -37.37 -19.53
C PRO A 272 17.05 -36.25 -20.47
N SER A 273 18.25 -36.40 -21.03
CA SER A 273 18.96 -35.47 -21.89
C SER A 273 18.64 -35.66 -23.40
N ASP A 274 17.38 -35.67 -23.81
CA ASP A 274 17.04 -35.78 -25.22
C ASP A 274 15.98 -34.74 -25.61
N LEU A 275 16.45 -33.49 -25.83
CA LEU A 275 15.74 -32.51 -26.62
C LEU A 275 16.66 -32.02 -27.74
N PRO A 276 16.23 -32.10 -29.04
CA PRO A 276 17.01 -31.62 -30.17
C PRO A 276 17.15 -30.09 -30.14
N ALA A 277 18.34 -29.62 -30.48
CA ALA A 277 18.69 -28.22 -30.57
C ALA A 277 17.81 -27.48 -31.62
N PRO A 278 17.39 -26.21 -31.34
CA PRO A 278 16.61 -25.43 -32.28
C PRO A 278 17.47 -25.03 -33.49
N THR A 279 16.98 -25.36 -34.70
CA THR A 279 17.56 -24.96 -35.99
C THR A 279 17.49 -23.44 -36.16
N LYS A 280 18.64 -22.81 -36.37
CA LYS A 280 18.77 -21.39 -36.72
C LYS A 280 18.21 -21.15 -38.12
N SER A 281 17.02 -20.60 -38.24
CA SER A 281 16.56 -19.97 -39.48
C SER A 281 17.14 -18.56 -39.58
N ARG A 282 17.99 -18.32 -40.55
CA ARG A 282 18.45 -17.00 -40.98
C ARG A 282 17.26 -16.28 -41.65
N SER A 283 16.68 -15.27 -41.00
CA SER A 283 15.89 -14.26 -41.69
C SER A 283 16.68 -12.95 -41.71
N SER A 284 17.14 -12.63 -42.93
CA SER A 284 17.73 -11.35 -43.31
C SER A 284 16.62 -10.30 -43.37
N HIS A 285 16.47 -9.49 -42.31
CA HIS A 285 15.74 -8.24 -42.42
C HIS A 285 16.69 -7.08 -42.06
N ALA A 286 16.98 -6.30 -43.13
CA ALA A 286 17.76 -5.07 -43.05
C ALA A 286 17.03 -4.04 -42.21
N HIS A 287 17.70 -3.52 -41.15
CA HIS A 287 17.28 -2.36 -40.44
C HIS A 287 17.54 -1.09 -41.26
N PRO A 288 16.56 -0.18 -41.37
CA PRO A 288 16.84 1.16 -41.92
C PRO A 288 17.69 1.95 -40.93
N ARG A 289 18.81 2.46 -41.38
CA ARG A 289 19.68 3.39 -40.64
C ARG A 289 18.92 4.70 -40.43
N TRP A 290 18.77 5.10 -39.17
CA TRP A 290 18.28 6.40 -38.82
C TRP A 290 19.33 7.46 -39.09
N ASN A 291 18.99 8.49 -39.90
CA ASN A 291 19.87 9.61 -40.25
C ASN A 291 19.43 10.86 -39.44
N PRO A 292 20.26 11.41 -38.57
CA PRO A 292 19.86 12.54 -37.70
C PRO A 292 20.00 13.93 -38.35
N ALA A 293 20.12 14.04 -39.68
CA ALA A 293 20.30 15.34 -40.36
C ALA A 293 19.15 15.58 -41.36
N ALA A 294 17.93 15.82 -40.88
CA ALA A 294 16.88 16.47 -41.67
C ALA A 294 15.82 17.06 -40.70
N ARG A 295 16.01 18.33 -40.39
CA ARG A 295 15.11 19.40 -39.88
C ARG A 295 14.32 19.11 -38.60
#